data_78f932eef7cfcb0294f1d13c12898e12
#
_entry.id   78f932eef7cfcb0294f1d13c12898e12
#
_cell.length_a   1.000
_cell.length_b   1.000
_cell.length_c   1.000
_cell.angle_alpha   90.00
_cell.angle_beta   90.00
_cell.angle_gamma   90.00
#
_symmetry.space_group_name_H-M   'P 1'
#
loop_
_entity.id
_entity.type
_entity.pdbx_description
1 polymer ?
#
loop_
_entity_poly.entity_id
_entity_poly.type
_entity_poly.pdbx_seq_one_letter_code
_entity_poly.pdbx_strand_id
1 'polypeptide(L)'
;VTLESKSLEAPNRAARTVTWTILGVNALLLIISIPDYRVSIDSGYHISLARWYAAHGTAWWDHINYGPGGRPNLQGPALHVAIAILGLILGGRPDSFILANAILAVAQWGAAMLTVLYFARRLGGDVAAMFAVALLAGSAFAAGSFYVGIPSGWLFISIPWAIYFFLEDRLVVATLITSAACYIHLGGFLTAPLGILVAAILERRWRALIIVGVATAILTSPYSIHFLTNLAWYRGRHGHEAAQLDPLTDILAIVGAIWLFRHPARHKFLLAWAAAPISWLLQDPNRFVAQSALAGSVIAGLFLAAMMDRIAVRAVRVALATVLVVLATIPSLIAEASWDAGLHFPLLEDWDQARELARVIDDHHLNNRLLAMYSSSAGPGIAVFTPVVLRKGHWVEVQPRHDPGDDLSAGAQTYVVPLAPDDSVLSSMSQAGLVQIYGGTSDCAVIDLLKRADPKTIVPVVSQILGDNADWLGDNAINNKMPPLADFVKLRSKKGLDARRVRMDQQRFRAGRMEIACLVYAYAVEDQSPRLAHQLRDVARGFGEMASFISDGDPVGFMSDARFELFKRNMLVFATAVKAAGSDPFEAPPVYGATGKLFDDFFGPEA
;
A
#
# COMPACT_ATOMS: atom_id res chain seq x y z
N VAL A 1 9.03 -39.43 4.58
CA VAL A 1 8.23 -39.24 5.81
C VAL A 1 6.86 -38.86 5.34
N THR A 2 5.97 -39.83 5.18
CA THR A 2 4.53 -39.57 5.07
C THR A 2 4.16 -38.71 6.28
N LEU A 3 3.49 -37.60 6.06
CA LEU A 3 2.73 -36.91 7.11
C LEU A 3 1.71 -37.95 7.58
N GLU A 4 2.14 -38.84 8.50
CA GLU A 4 1.29 -39.89 9.03
C GLU A 4 0.04 -39.20 9.58
N SER A 5 -1.05 -39.36 8.83
CA SER A 5 -2.36 -39.09 9.36
C SER A 5 -2.47 -39.93 10.62
N LYS A 6 -2.49 -39.31 11.80
CA LYS A 6 -3.18 -39.92 12.94
C LYS A 6 -4.47 -40.50 12.36
N SER A 7 -4.69 -41.79 12.64
CA SER A 7 -5.94 -42.48 12.29
C SER A 7 -7.08 -41.46 12.39
N LEU A 8 -7.76 -41.20 11.28
CA LEU A 8 -8.82 -40.21 11.19
C LEU A 8 -9.76 -40.45 12.37
N GLU A 9 -9.63 -39.67 13.43
CA GLU A 9 -10.60 -39.62 14.51
C GLU A 9 -11.98 -39.46 13.85
N ALA A 10 -12.98 -40.11 14.41
CA ALA A 10 -14.35 -40.08 13.86
C ALA A 10 -14.71 -38.60 13.58
N PRO A 11 -15.18 -38.28 12.37
CA PRO A 11 -15.36 -36.93 11.92
C PRO A 11 -16.20 -36.12 12.91
N ASN A 12 -15.67 -35.02 13.42
CA ASN A 12 -16.38 -34.11 14.31
C ASN A 12 -17.36 -33.27 13.47
N ARG A 13 -18.60 -33.78 13.30
CA ARG A 13 -19.63 -33.13 12.48
C ARG A 13 -19.90 -31.68 12.90
N ALA A 14 -19.95 -31.41 14.21
CA ALA A 14 -20.20 -30.05 14.71
C ALA A 14 -19.09 -29.08 14.31
N ALA A 15 -17.83 -29.45 14.52
CA ALA A 15 -16.69 -28.63 14.12
C ALA A 15 -16.66 -28.38 12.59
N ARG A 16 -16.97 -29.40 11.79
CA ARG A 16 -17.10 -29.25 10.33
C ARG A 16 -18.20 -28.27 9.94
N THR A 17 -19.39 -28.41 10.55
CA THR A 17 -20.50 -27.50 10.26
C THR A 17 -20.13 -26.06 10.56
N VAL A 18 -19.55 -25.79 11.74
CA VAL A 18 -19.08 -24.45 12.11
C VAL A 18 -18.06 -23.92 11.11
N THR A 19 -17.05 -24.75 10.76
CA THR A 19 -16.03 -24.37 9.76
C THR A 19 -16.65 -23.98 8.42
N TRP A 20 -17.55 -24.81 7.88
CA TRP A 20 -18.19 -24.51 6.61
C TRP A 20 -19.15 -23.33 6.68
N THR A 21 -19.78 -23.09 7.84
CA THR A 21 -20.59 -21.88 8.06
C THR A 21 -19.72 -20.63 8.00
N ILE A 22 -18.58 -20.61 8.70
CA ILE A 22 -17.64 -19.47 8.66
C ILE A 22 -17.18 -19.23 7.21
N LEU A 23 -16.76 -20.26 6.50
CA LEU A 23 -16.33 -20.15 5.11
C LEU A 23 -17.45 -19.64 4.19
N GLY A 24 -18.65 -20.17 4.36
CA GLY A 24 -19.83 -19.79 3.57
C GLY A 24 -20.24 -18.33 3.79
N VAL A 25 -20.24 -17.88 5.05
CA VAL A 25 -20.53 -16.47 5.40
C VAL A 25 -19.47 -15.56 4.81
N ASN A 26 -18.18 -15.86 4.99
CA ASN A 26 -17.11 -15.06 4.39
C ASN A 26 -17.22 -15.02 2.85
N ALA A 27 -17.43 -16.16 2.20
CA ALA A 27 -17.59 -16.21 0.75
C ALA A 27 -18.78 -15.37 0.28
N LEU A 28 -19.91 -15.43 1.00
CA LEU A 28 -21.10 -14.65 0.68
C LEU A 28 -20.84 -13.14 0.81
N LEU A 29 -20.24 -12.71 1.92
CA LEU A 29 -19.91 -11.31 2.15
C LEU A 29 -18.98 -10.78 1.06
N LEU A 30 -17.93 -11.54 0.70
CA LEU A 30 -17.01 -11.18 -0.37
C LEU A 30 -17.70 -11.06 -1.74
N ILE A 31 -18.58 -12.00 -2.08
CA ILE A 31 -19.32 -11.97 -3.36
C ILE A 31 -20.24 -10.76 -3.43
N ILE A 32 -20.93 -10.44 -2.32
CA ILE A 32 -21.82 -9.27 -2.25
C ILE A 32 -21.02 -7.98 -2.37
N SER A 33 -19.80 -7.92 -1.85
CA SER A 33 -18.94 -6.71 -1.91
C SER A 33 -18.23 -6.52 -3.24
N ILE A 34 -18.27 -7.47 -4.19
CA ILE A 34 -17.61 -7.33 -5.51
C ILE A 34 -18.07 -6.07 -6.27
N PRO A 35 -19.35 -5.69 -6.35
CA PRO A 35 -19.78 -4.50 -7.07
C PRO A 35 -19.24 -3.20 -6.50
N ASP A 36 -19.10 -3.13 -5.18
CA ASP A 36 -18.58 -1.97 -4.44
C ASP A 36 -17.10 -2.15 -4.07
N TYR A 37 -16.40 -3.00 -4.84
CA TYR A 37 -15.03 -3.37 -4.56
C TYR A 37 -14.11 -2.16 -4.62
N ARG A 38 -13.80 -1.64 -3.47
CA ARG A 38 -12.82 -0.58 -3.25
C ARG A 38 -11.47 -1.22 -3.00
N VAL A 39 -10.54 -0.99 -3.89
CA VAL A 39 -9.22 -1.61 -3.89
C VAL A 39 -8.15 -0.65 -3.40
N SER A 40 -7.01 -1.20 -3.00
CA SER A 40 -5.88 -0.40 -2.57
C SER A 40 -5.36 0.47 -3.73
N ILE A 41 -4.65 1.54 -3.39
CA ILE A 41 -3.97 2.43 -4.35
C ILE A 41 -3.06 1.67 -5.33
N ASP A 42 -2.54 0.50 -4.93
CA ASP A 42 -1.72 -0.35 -5.79
C ASP A 42 -2.53 -1.03 -6.90
N SER A 43 -3.85 -1.16 -6.74
CA SER A 43 -4.69 -1.89 -7.70
C SER A 43 -4.79 -1.16 -9.03
N GLY A 44 -4.88 0.16 -9.05
CA GLY A 44 -4.85 0.94 -10.29
C GLY A 44 -3.56 0.72 -11.08
N TYR A 45 -2.43 0.64 -10.39
CA TYR A 45 -1.16 0.27 -11.00
C TYR A 45 -1.19 -1.14 -11.62
N HIS A 46 -1.63 -2.14 -10.85
CA HIS A 46 -1.68 -3.51 -11.35
C HIS A 46 -2.67 -3.68 -12.51
N ILE A 47 -3.81 -3.00 -12.46
CA ILE A 47 -4.83 -3.06 -13.50
C ILE A 47 -4.39 -2.31 -14.75
N SER A 48 -3.82 -1.12 -14.64
CA SER A 48 -3.32 -0.35 -15.79
C SER A 48 -2.22 -1.12 -16.53
N LEU A 49 -1.30 -1.74 -15.80
CA LEU A 49 -0.25 -2.56 -16.37
C LEU A 49 -0.80 -3.86 -17.00
N ALA A 50 -1.83 -4.46 -16.40
CA ALA A 50 -2.50 -5.61 -16.98
C ALA A 50 -3.23 -5.27 -18.30
N ARG A 51 -3.86 -4.09 -18.39
CA ARG A 51 -4.42 -3.60 -19.66
C ARG A 51 -3.34 -3.41 -20.72
N TRP A 52 -2.21 -2.87 -20.33
CA TRP A 52 -1.07 -2.74 -21.23
C TRP A 52 -0.62 -4.12 -21.73
N TYR A 53 -0.52 -5.11 -20.84
CA TYR A 53 -0.18 -6.48 -21.22
C TYR A 53 -1.21 -7.10 -22.17
N ALA A 54 -2.48 -6.84 -21.96
CA ALA A 54 -3.55 -7.32 -22.82
C ALA A 54 -3.45 -6.74 -24.25
N ALA A 55 -2.98 -5.50 -24.39
CA ALA A 55 -2.87 -4.82 -25.68
C ALA A 55 -1.53 -5.11 -26.40
N HIS A 56 -0.43 -5.26 -25.66
CA HIS A 56 0.93 -5.26 -26.23
C HIS A 56 1.74 -6.52 -25.88
N GLY A 57 1.18 -7.45 -25.11
CA GLY A 57 1.92 -8.57 -24.53
C GLY A 57 2.69 -8.18 -23.27
N THR A 58 3.34 -9.18 -22.64
CA THR A 58 4.13 -8.94 -21.43
C THR A 58 5.32 -8.03 -21.74
N ALA A 59 5.38 -6.89 -21.05
CA ALA A 59 6.45 -5.92 -21.22
C ALA A 59 7.36 -5.90 -19.99
N TRP A 60 8.66 -5.94 -20.25
CA TRP A 60 9.69 -5.76 -19.23
C TRP A 60 9.96 -4.28 -18.91
N TRP A 61 9.24 -3.38 -19.55
CA TRP A 61 9.38 -1.94 -19.39
C TRP A 61 8.03 -1.29 -19.15
N ASP A 62 7.94 -0.49 -18.09
CA ASP A 62 6.73 0.23 -17.72
C ASP A 62 6.81 1.66 -18.27
N HIS A 63 6.09 1.90 -19.34
CA HIS A 63 5.98 3.22 -19.98
C HIS A 63 4.82 4.05 -19.45
N ILE A 64 3.86 3.42 -18.77
CA ILE A 64 2.63 4.09 -18.35
C ILE A 64 2.85 4.91 -17.08
N ASN A 65 3.47 4.27 -16.08
CA ASN A 65 3.53 4.82 -14.74
C ASN A 65 4.81 5.64 -14.46
N TYR A 66 5.75 5.68 -15.41
CA TYR A 66 7.06 6.32 -15.21
C TYR A 66 7.53 7.10 -16.43
N GLY A 67 6.66 7.99 -16.93
CA GLY A 67 7.03 8.87 -18.06
C GLY A 67 8.16 9.86 -17.73
N PRO A 68 8.77 10.44 -18.77
CA PRO A 68 8.50 10.20 -20.20
C PRO A 68 9.15 8.93 -20.77
N GLY A 69 10.25 8.46 -20.20
CA GLY A 69 11.05 7.36 -20.77
C GLY A 69 10.64 5.97 -20.29
N GLY A 70 9.79 5.87 -19.27
CA GLY A 70 9.51 4.62 -18.59
C GLY A 70 10.67 4.12 -17.74
N ARG A 71 10.52 2.92 -17.20
CA ARG A 71 11.57 2.20 -16.46
C ARG A 71 11.44 0.70 -16.60
N PRO A 72 12.48 -0.08 -16.22
CA PRO A 72 12.32 -1.53 -16.13
C PRO A 72 11.18 -1.90 -15.19
N ASN A 73 10.28 -2.78 -15.63
CA ASN A 73 9.27 -3.35 -14.76
C ASN A 73 9.91 -4.44 -13.90
N LEU A 74 10.09 -4.15 -12.62
CA LEU A 74 10.70 -5.06 -11.64
C LEU A 74 9.67 -5.86 -10.84
N GLN A 75 8.37 -5.62 -11.06
CA GLN A 75 7.28 -6.41 -10.47
C GLN A 75 7.14 -7.77 -11.14
N GLY A 76 6.80 -8.78 -10.35
CA GLY A 76 6.49 -10.10 -10.89
C GLY A 76 5.28 -10.05 -11.86
N PRO A 77 5.39 -10.57 -13.08
CA PRO A 77 4.35 -10.39 -14.11
C PRO A 77 3.11 -11.26 -13.91
N ALA A 78 3.13 -12.27 -13.03
CA ALA A 78 2.08 -13.28 -12.98
C ALA A 78 0.69 -12.72 -12.64
N LEU A 79 0.58 -11.79 -11.68
CA LEU A 79 -0.70 -11.17 -11.35
C LEU A 79 -1.23 -10.33 -12.52
N HIS A 80 -0.36 -9.54 -13.16
CA HIS A 80 -0.75 -8.70 -14.30
C HIS A 80 -1.24 -9.54 -15.46
N VAL A 81 -0.56 -10.67 -15.75
CA VAL A 81 -0.99 -11.63 -16.76
C VAL A 81 -2.34 -12.26 -16.41
N ALA A 82 -2.55 -12.64 -15.15
CA ALA A 82 -3.82 -13.20 -14.70
C ALA A 82 -4.97 -12.20 -14.84
N ILE A 83 -4.77 -10.94 -14.43
CA ILE A 83 -5.75 -9.87 -14.61
C ILE A 83 -5.99 -9.62 -16.11
N ALA A 84 -4.93 -9.60 -16.94
CA ALA A 84 -5.03 -9.38 -18.37
C ALA A 84 -5.89 -10.46 -19.05
N ILE A 85 -5.59 -11.72 -18.80
CA ILE A 85 -6.34 -12.87 -19.38
C ILE A 85 -7.81 -12.82 -18.93
N LEU A 86 -8.05 -12.69 -17.63
CA LEU A 86 -9.41 -12.68 -17.09
C LEU A 86 -10.19 -11.44 -17.57
N GLY A 87 -9.55 -10.27 -17.62
CA GLY A 87 -10.16 -9.04 -18.12
C GLY A 87 -10.56 -9.15 -19.59
N LEU A 88 -9.74 -9.79 -20.44
CA LEU A 88 -10.09 -10.08 -21.83
C LEU A 88 -11.27 -11.04 -21.93
N ILE A 89 -11.30 -12.11 -21.13
CA ILE A 89 -12.42 -13.06 -21.09
C ILE A 89 -13.73 -12.36 -20.69
N LEU A 90 -13.65 -11.40 -19.77
CA LEU A 90 -14.79 -10.61 -19.27
C LEU A 90 -15.22 -9.49 -20.22
N GLY A 91 -14.58 -9.32 -21.38
CA GLY A 91 -14.99 -8.38 -22.40
C GLY A 91 -14.00 -7.28 -22.78
N GLY A 92 -12.82 -7.21 -22.15
CA GLY A 92 -11.70 -6.33 -22.53
C GLY A 92 -11.90 -4.83 -22.29
N ARG A 93 -13.00 -4.42 -21.63
CA ARG A 93 -13.26 -3.02 -21.27
C ARG A 93 -12.53 -2.67 -19.96
N PRO A 94 -12.29 -1.37 -19.66
CA PRO A 94 -11.69 -0.97 -18.38
C PRO A 94 -12.34 -1.64 -17.16
N ASP A 95 -13.66 -1.61 -17.06
CA ASP A 95 -14.41 -2.22 -15.98
C ASP A 95 -14.25 -3.75 -15.91
N SER A 96 -13.97 -4.42 -17.04
CA SER A 96 -13.68 -5.85 -17.07
C SER A 96 -12.38 -6.20 -16.35
N PHE A 97 -11.37 -5.34 -16.42
CA PHE A 97 -10.09 -5.54 -15.72
C PHE A 97 -10.22 -5.24 -14.22
N ILE A 98 -11.03 -4.24 -13.84
CA ILE A 98 -11.38 -3.97 -12.44
C ILE A 98 -12.09 -5.19 -11.85
N LEU A 99 -13.12 -5.69 -12.54
CA LEU A 99 -13.84 -6.91 -12.13
C LEU A 99 -12.93 -8.13 -12.07
N ALA A 100 -11.99 -8.28 -13.03
CA ALA A 100 -11.00 -9.35 -13.01
C ALA A 100 -10.13 -9.31 -11.76
N ASN A 101 -9.65 -8.12 -11.36
CA ASN A 101 -8.88 -7.95 -10.14
C ASN A 101 -9.72 -8.26 -8.89
N ALA A 102 -10.98 -7.83 -8.83
CA ALA A 102 -11.90 -8.14 -7.74
C ALA A 102 -12.13 -9.65 -7.60
N ILE A 103 -12.38 -10.36 -8.70
CA ILE A 103 -12.54 -11.82 -8.72
C ILE A 103 -11.26 -12.51 -8.23
N LEU A 104 -10.08 -12.05 -8.67
CA LEU A 104 -8.80 -12.61 -8.22
C LEU A 104 -8.53 -12.35 -6.74
N ALA A 105 -8.97 -11.21 -6.20
CA ALA A 105 -8.86 -10.92 -4.76
C ALA A 105 -9.77 -11.84 -3.93
N VAL A 106 -11.01 -12.04 -4.36
CA VAL A 106 -11.94 -13.00 -3.72
C VAL A 106 -11.37 -14.42 -3.79
N ALA A 107 -10.85 -14.82 -4.95
CA ALA A 107 -10.20 -16.12 -5.14
C ALA A 107 -8.96 -16.26 -4.24
N GLN A 108 -8.17 -15.20 -4.09
CA GLN A 108 -7.00 -15.17 -3.21
C GLN A 108 -7.38 -15.40 -1.75
N TRP A 109 -8.38 -14.67 -1.25
CA TRP A 109 -8.85 -14.87 0.11
C TRP A 109 -9.45 -16.27 0.33
N GLY A 110 -10.27 -16.73 -0.60
CA GLY A 110 -10.80 -18.10 -0.58
C GLY A 110 -9.70 -19.16 -0.57
N ALA A 111 -8.66 -19.00 -1.39
CA ALA A 111 -7.51 -19.90 -1.43
C ALA A 111 -6.70 -19.87 -0.12
N ALA A 112 -6.54 -18.71 0.52
CA ALA A 112 -5.92 -18.57 1.84
C ALA A 112 -6.68 -19.37 2.91
N MET A 113 -8.01 -19.18 2.98
CA MET A 113 -8.90 -19.89 3.90
C MET A 113 -8.88 -21.40 3.68
N LEU A 114 -8.93 -21.85 2.42
CA LEU A 114 -8.86 -23.28 2.07
C LEU A 114 -7.48 -23.88 2.37
N THR A 115 -6.42 -23.12 2.22
CA THR A 115 -5.06 -23.54 2.58
C THR A 115 -4.95 -23.78 4.09
N VAL A 116 -5.43 -22.85 4.90
CA VAL A 116 -5.46 -22.99 6.36
C VAL A 116 -6.35 -24.17 6.77
N LEU A 117 -7.55 -24.29 6.20
CA LEU A 117 -8.44 -25.43 6.43
C LEU A 117 -7.74 -26.76 6.14
N TYR A 118 -7.11 -26.88 4.96
CA TYR A 118 -6.47 -28.11 4.53
C TYR A 118 -5.37 -28.55 5.50
N PHE A 119 -4.42 -27.65 5.80
CA PHE A 119 -3.29 -27.99 6.64
C PHE A 119 -3.68 -28.17 8.11
N ALA A 120 -4.55 -27.33 8.67
CA ALA A 120 -5.00 -27.49 10.04
C ALA A 120 -5.77 -28.81 10.23
N ARG A 121 -6.63 -29.18 9.27
CA ARG A 121 -7.37 -30.43 9.31
C ARG A 121 -6.47 -31.65 9.16
N ARG A 122 -5.50 -31.59 8.25
CA ARG A 122 -4.55 -32.69 8.02
C ARG A 122 -3.65 -32.95 9.23
N LEU A 123 -3.27 -31.89 9.96
CA LEU A 123 -2.34 -31.96 11.07
C LEU A 123 -3.02 -32.18 12.43
N GLY A 124 -4.24 -31.69 12.64
CA GLY A 124 -4.91 -31.70 13.94
C GLY A 124 -6.41 -32.02 13.92
N GLY A 125 -6.96 -32.44 12.76
CA GLY A 125 -8.35 -32.83 12.61
C GLY A 125 -9.34 -31.66 12.52
N ASP A 126 -10.63 -31.97 12.61
CA ASP A 126 -11.70 -31.00 12.35
C ASP A 126 -11.78 -29.87 13.39
N VAL A 127 -11.42 -30.13 14.66
CA VAL A 127 -11.41 -29.10 15.72
C VAL A 127 -10.29 -28.09 15.52
N ALA A 128 -9.10 -28.54 15.15
CA ALA A 128 -7.99 -27.66 14.83
C ALA A 128 -8.31 -26.79 13.60
N ALA A 129 -8.91 -27.38 12.59
CA ALA A 129 -9.36 -26.65 11.39
C ALA A 129 -10.41 -25.59 11.72
N MET A 130 -11.37 -25.89 12.57
CA MET A 130 -12.39 -24.93 13.02
C MET A 130 -11.75 -23.71 13.69
N PHE A 131 -10.84 -23.89 14.63
CA PHE A 131 -10.16 -22.78 15.29
C PHE A 131 -9.27 -22.01 14.33
N ALA A 132 -8.48 -22.70 13.50
CA ALA A 132 -7.58 -22.05 12.55
C ALA A 132 -8.34 -21.17 11.54
N VAL A 133 -9.45 -21.69 11.00
CA VAL A 133 -10.31 -20.95 10.06
C VAL A 133 -11.00 -19.78 10.76
N ALA A 134 -11.48 -19.96 12.00
CA ALA A 134 -12.12 -18.88 12.76
C ALA A 134 -11.11 -17.74 13.06
N LEU A 135 -9.89 -18.08 13.47
CA LEU A 135 -8.83 -17.09 13.74
C LEU A 135 -8.42 -16.33 12.48
N LEU A 136 -8.26 -17.02 11.34
CA LEU A 136 -7.93 -16.35 10.08
C LEU A 136 -9.08 -15.46 9.60
N ALA A 137 -10.31 -15.98 9.64
CA ALA A 137 -11.51 -15.23 9.25
C ALA A 137 -11.75 -14.00 10.13
N GLY A 138 -11.34 -14.06 11.39
CA GLY A 138 -11.46 -12.97 12.35
C GLY A 138 -10.31 -11.95 12.32
N SER A 139 -9.26 -12.23 11.57
CA SER A 139 -8.11 -11.33 11.44
C SER A 139 -8.40 -10.24 10.41
N ALA A 140 -8.74 -9.05 10.88
CA ALA A 140 -8.94 -7.88 10.02
C ALA A 140 -7.67 -7.53 9.21
N PHE A 141 -6.49 -7.72 9.81
CA PHE A 141 -5.22 -7.48 9.14
C PHE A 141 -4.95 -8.51 8.03
N ALA A 142 -5.20 -9.80 8.28
CA ALA A 142 -5.08 -10.82 7.25
C ALA A 142 -6.09 -10.58 6.12
N ALA A 143 -7.35 -10.29 6.44
CA ALA A 143 -8.37 -9.95 5.45
C ALA A 143 -7.90 -8.78 4.59
N GLY A 144 -7.44 -7.67 5.17
CA GLY A 144 -6.89 -6.53 4.45
C GLY A 144 -5.69 -6.86 3.57
N SER A 145 -4.82 -7.78 3.99
CA SER A 145 -3.65 -8.18 3.20
C SER A 145 -3.96 -9.12 2.04
N PHE A 146 -5.03 -9.90 2.12
CA PHE A 146 -5.39 -10.89 1.09
C PHE A 146 -6.52 -10.40 0.17
N TYR A 147 -7.40 -9.54 0.65
CA TYR A 147 -8.59 -9.11 -0.11
C TYR A 147 -8.30 -7.95 -1.07
N VAL A 148 -7.19 -7.26 -0.96
CA VAL A 148 -6.86 -6.10 -1.81
C VAL A 148 -6.35 -6.44 -3.22
N GLY A 149 -6.30 -7.72 -3.61
CA GLY A 149 -5.94 -8.15 -4.96
C GLY A 149 -4.50 -7.82 -5.36
N ILE A 150 -3.59 -7.81 -4.40
CA ILE A 150 -2.15 -7.58 -4.63
C ILE A 150 -1.38 -8.89 -4.70
N PRO A 151 -0.21 -8.92 -5.36
CA PRO A 151 0.51 -10.17 -5.61
C PRO A 151 1.04 -10.86 -4.36
N SER A 152 1.29 -10.12 -3.27
CA SER A 152 1.86 -10.68 -2.04
C SER A 152 0.98 -11.76 -1.39
N GLY A 153 -0.34 -11.65 -1.45
CA GLY A 153 -1.23 -12.66 -0.88
C GLY A 153 -1.12 -14.01 -1.61
N TRP A 154 -1.00 -14.02 -2.93
CA TRP A 154 -0.77 -15.25 -3.70
C TRP A 154 0.59 -15.88 -3.37
N LEU A 155 1.62 -15.06 -3.13
CA LEU A 155 2.90 -15.55 -2.64
C LEU A 155 2.73 -16.30 -1.31
N PHE A 156 2.03 -15.72 -0.33
CA PHE A 156 1.87 -16.31 0.99
C PHE A 156 1.12 -17.65 0.95
N ILE A 157 0.15 -17.76 0.04
CA ILE A 157 -0.57 -19.02 -0.21
C ILE A 157 0.35 -20.08 -0.83
N SER A 158 1.23 -19.70 -1.76
CA SER A 158 2.08 -20.66 -2.46
C SER A 158 3.16 -21.28 -1.60
N ILE A 159 3.65 -20.56 -0.57
CA ILE A 159 4.73 -21.03 0.32
C ILE A 159 4.44 -22.39 0.98
N PRO A 160 3.33 -22.58 1.72
CA PRO A 160 3.05 -23.85 2.38
C PRO A 160 2.88 -25.00 1.38
N TRP A 161 2.31 -24.73 0.20
CA TRP A 161 2.17 -25.76 -0.82
C TRP A 161 3.53 -26.17 -1.42
N ALA A 162 4.45 -25.22 -1.65
CA ALA A 162 5.80 -25.52 -2.10
C ALA A 162 6.53 -26.42 -1.09
N ILE A 163 6.50 -26.06 0.20
CA ILE A 163 7.10 -26.84 1.29
C ILE A 163 6.44 -28.22 1.39
N TYR A 164 5.12 -28.28 1.33
CA TYR A 164 4.36 -29.52 1.41
C TYR A 164 4.77 -30.50 0.31
N PHE A 165 4.73 -30.08 -0.95
CA PHE A 165 5.10 -30.94 -2.07
C PHE A 165 6.58 -31.31 -2.09
N PHE A 166 7.45 -30.44 -1.58
CA PHE A 166 8.85 -30.77 -1.36
C PHE A 166 9.03 -31.92 -0.33
N LEU A 167 8.29 -31.87 0.77
CA LEU A 167 8.33 -32.91 1.81
C LEU A 167 7.68 -34.22 1.35
N GLU A 168 6.65 -34.17 0.51
CA GLU A 168 5.99 -35.34 -0.10
C GLU A 168 6.77 -35.92 -1.30
N ASP A 169 7.99 -35.43 -1.57
CA ASP A 169 8.85 -35.89 -2.67
C ASP A 169 8.31 -35.62 -4.08
N ARG A 170 7.32 -34.72 -4.19
CA ARG A 170 6.77 -34.26 -5.46
C ARG A 170 7.57 -33.06 -5.99
N LEU A 171 8.84 -33.29 -6.29
CA LEU A 171 9.82 -32.23 -6.56
C LEU A 171 9.43 -31.36 -7.77
N VAL A 172 8.82 -31.94 -8.80
CA VAL A 172 8.35 -31.17 -9.97
C VAL A 172 7.29 -30.15 -9.56
N VAL A 173 6.31 -30.57 -8.77
CA VAL A 173 5.25 -29.67 -8.31
C VAL A 173 5.81 -28.60 -7.37
N ALA A 174 6.69 -28.98 -6.45
CA ALA A 174 7.38 -28.03 -5.57
C ALA A 174 8.16 -26.98 -6.37
N THR A 175 8.90 -27.41 -7.42
CA THR A 175 9.63 -26.50 -8.33
C THR A 175 8.69 -25.54 -9.04
N LEU A 176 7.60 -26.04 -9.62
CA LEU A 176 6.64 -25.20 -10.35
C LEU A 176 5.99 -24.14 -9.45
N ILE A 177 5.59 -24.54 -8.22
CA ILE A 177 4.99 -23.60 -7.26
C ILE A 177 6.03 -22.58 -6.79
N THR A 178 7.26 -23.00 -6.50
CA THR A 178 8.34 -22.09 -6.10
C THR A 178 8.67 -21.10 -7.22
N SER A 179 8.74 -21.57 -8.47
CA SER A 179 8.96 -20.71 -9.63
C SER A 179 7.80 -19.73 -9.83
N ALA A 180 6.56 -20.21 -9.71
CA ALA A 180 5.38 -19.34 -9.76
C ALA A 180 5.40 -18.26 -8.67
N ALA A 181 5.80 -18.60 -7.45
CA ALA A 181 5.96 -17.64 -6.35
C ALA A 181 6.94 -16.51 -6.71
N CYS A 182 8.05 -16.82 -7.39
CA CYS A 182 9.00 -15.82 -7.88
C CYS A 182 8.40 -14.91 -8.94
N TYR A 183 7.59 -15.45 -9.86
CA TYR A 183 6.88 -14.64 -10.89
C TYR A 183 5.69 -13.86 -10.32
N ILE A 184 5.13 -14.28 -9.20
CA ILE A 184 4.04 -13.57 -8.52
C ILE A 184 4.56 -12.32 -7.83
N HIS A 185 5.64 -12.44 -7.05
CA HIS A 185 6.14 -11.34 -6.24
C HIS A 185 7.65 -11.46 -6.04
N LEU A 186 8.36 -10.34 -6.05
CA LEU A 186 9.81 -10.30 -5.84
C LEU A 186 10.26 -11.02 -4.54
N GLY A 187 9.48 -10.89 -3.46
CA GLY A 187 9.73 -11.64 -2.21
C GLY A 187 9.72 -13.16 -2.36
N GLY A 188 9.18 -13.69 -3.46
CA GLY A 188 9.19 -15.12 -3.77
C GLY A 188 10.59 -15.69 -3.93
N PHE A 189 11.56 -14.89 -4.39
CA PHE A 189 12.96 -15.30 -4.49
C PHE A 189 13.62 -15.56 -3.14
N LEU A 190 13.08 -15.04 -2.08
CA LEU A 190 13.63 -15.19 -0.73
C LEU A 190 12.77 -16.13 0.13
N THR A 191 11.46 -15.85 0.21
CA THR A 191 10.59 -16.51 1.18
C THR A 191 10.34 -17.98 0.87
N ALA A 192 9.99 -18.32 -0.38
CA ALA A 192 9.70 -19.70 -0.77
C ALA A 192 10.98 -20.58 -0.73
N PRO A 193 12.13 -20.16 -1.28
CA PRO A 193 13.39 -20.90 -1.13
C PRO A 193 13.83 -21.08 0.32
N LEU A 194 13.65 -20.07 1.19
CA LEU A 194 13.99 -20.18 2.61
C LEU A 194 13.14 -21.25 3.31
N GLY A 195 11.84 -21.29 3.05
CA GLY A 195 10.97 -22.33 3.57
C GLY A 195 11.40 -23.74 3.14
N ILE A 196 11.74 -23.93 1.85
CA ILE A 196 12.25 -25.19 1.32
C ILE A 196 13.62 -25.54 1.92
N LEU A 197 14.51 -24.56 2.07
CA LEU A 197 15.82 -24.75 2.71
C LEU A 197 15.66 -25.26 4.15
N VAL A 198 14.80 -24.62 4.95
CA VAL A 198 14.54 -25.06 6.32
C VAL A 198 13.96 -26.48 6.34
N ALA A 199 13.01 -26.79 5.45
CA ALA A 199 12.46 -28.14 5.30
C ALA A 199 13.55 -29.17 4.93
N ALA A 200 14.45 -28.79 4.02
CA ALA A 200 15.57 -29.64 3.59
C ALA A 200 16.57 -29.91 4.74
N ILE A 201 16.87 -28.90 5.56
CA ILE A 201 17.73 -29.03 6.74
C ILE A 201 17.10 -30.00 7.76
N LEU A 202 15.82 -29.79 8.09
CA LEU A 202 15.09 -30.59 9.07
C LEU A 202 14.94 -32.05 8.65
N GLU A 203 14.84 -32.32 7.33
CA GLU A 203 14.69 -33.66 6.76
C GLU A 203 15.99 -34.24 6.15
N ARG A 204 17.09 -33.47 6.16
CA ARG A 204 18.37 -33.81 5.53
C ARG A 204 18.27 -34.16 4.04
N ARG A 205 17.37 -33.43 3.30
CA ARG A 205 17.04 -33.71 1.90
C ARG A 205 17.85 -32.84 0.92
N TRP A 206 19.16 -32.85 1.03
CA TRP A 206 20.08 -31.99 0.29
C TRP A 206 19.98 -32.18 -1.24
N ARG A 207 19.84 -33.44 -1.70
CA ARG A 207 19.68 -33.71 -3.16
C ARG A 207 18.40 -33.11 -3.71
N ALA A 208 17.29 -33.25 -2.99
CA ALA A 208 16.01 -32.67 -3.38
C ALA A 208 16.08 -31.13 -3.41
N LEU A 209 16.75 -30.51 -2.40
CA LEU A 209 16.99 -29.07 -2.38
C LEU A 209 17.76 -28.59 -3.62
N ILE A 210 18.84 -29.28 -3.99
CA ILE A 210 19.63 -28.93 -5.17
C ILE A 210 18.78 -29.04 -6.44
N ILE A 211 18.02 -30.13 -6.59
CA ILE A 211 17.14 -30.33 -7.77
C ILE A 211 16.12 -29.20 -7.87
N VAL A 212 15.37 -28.92 -6.79
CA VAL A 212 14.36 -27.88 -6.78
C VAL A 212 14.99 -26.50 -6.97
N GLY A 213 16.12 -26.22 -6.31
CA GLY A 213 16.83 -24.94 -6.43
C GLY A 213 17.33 -24.66 -7.84
N VAL A 214 18.03 -25.63 -8.45
CA VAL A 214 18.56 -25.50 -9.83
C VAL A 214 17.40 -25.38 -10.83
N ALA A 215 16.38 -26.23 -10.73
CA ALA A 215 15.25 -26.18 -11.64
C ALA A 215 14.45 -24.87 -11.50
N THR A 216 14.26 -24.39 -10.27
CA THR A 216 13.64 -23.06 -10.04
C THR A 216 14.50 -21.95 -10.64
N ALA A 217 15.82 -21.96 -10.45
CA ALA A 217 16.71 -20.94 -11.02
C ALA A 217 16.65 -20.94 -12.56
N ILE A 218 16.58 -22.12 -13.19
CA ILE A 218 16.42 -22.22 -14.66
C ILE A 218 15.06 -21.66 -15.09
N LEU A 219 13.97 -22.08 -14.46
CA LEU A 219 12.62 -21.64 -14.82
C LEU A 219 12.39 -20.15 -14.59
N THR A 220 13.02 -19.57 -13.56
CA THR A 220 12.89 -18.13 -13.26
C THR A 220 13.97 -17.28 -13.94
N SER A 221 14.91 -17.88 -14.67
CA SER A 221 16.03 -17.15 -15.26
C SER A 221 15.64 -15.93 -16.11
N PRO A 222 14.57 -15.94 -16.93
CA PRO A 222 14.20 -14.75 -17.70
C PRO A 222 13.91 -13.55 -16.81
N TYR A 223 13.15 -13.76 -15.74
CA TYR A 223 12.82 -12.69 -14.80
C TYR A 223 14.02 -12.35 -13.90
N SER A 224 14.76 -13.35 -13.43
CA SER A 224 15.94 -13.14 -12.59
C SER A 224 17.03 -12.34 -13.31
N ILE A 225 17.29 -12.65 -14.58
CA ILE A 225 18.26 -11.91 -15.40
C ILE A 225 17.77 -10.47 -15.59
N HIS A 226 16.51 -10.29 -15.97
CA HIS A 226 15.92 -8.95 -16.10
C HIS A 226 16.05 -8.14 -14.82
N PHE A 227 15.72 -8.73 -13.67
CA PHE A 227 15.84 -8.06 -12.36
C PHE A 227 17.30 -7.70 -12.04
N LEU A 228 18.23 -8.65 -12.16
CA LEU A 228 19.63 -8.45 -11.81
C LEU A 228 20.32 -7.43 -12.73
N THR A 229 20.03 -7.44 -14.03
CA THR A 229 20.59 -6.46 -14.97
C THR A 229 20.06 -5.04 -14.73
N ASN A 230 18.90 -4.93 -14.08
CA ASN A 230 18.27 -3.65 -13.76
C ASN A 230 18.26 -3.35 -12.26
N LEU A 231 19.09 -4.02 -11.48
CA LEU A 231 19.12 -3.88 -10.01
C LEU A 231 19.38 -2.44 -9.54
N ALA A 232 20.10 -1.64 -10.32
CA ALA A 232 20.36 -0.23 -10.02
C ALA A 232 19.07 0.61 -9.95
N TRP A 233 17.99 0.17 -10.61
CA TRP A 233 16.68 0.80 -10.57
C TRP A 233 15.88 0.41 -9.32
N TYR A 234 16.25 -0.69 -8.67
CA TYR A 234 15.61 -1.14 -7.46
C TYR A 234 16.14 -0.37 -6.26
N ARG A 235 15.34 0.53 -5.75
CA ARG A 235 15.58 1.16 -4.45
C ARG A 235 14.53 0.61 -3.49
N GLY A 236 14.94 -0.38 -2.73
CA GLY A 236 14.06 -0.99 -1.73
C GLY A 236 13.51 0.09 -0.79
N ARG A 237 12.20 0.07 -0.58
CA ARG A 237 11.59 0.85 0.50
C ARG A 237 11.98 0.18 1.80
N HIS A 238 12.68 0.88 2.66
CA HIS A 238 12.75 0.54 4.08
C HIS A 238 11.48 1.11 4.71
N GLY A 239 10.39 0.34 4.63
CA GLY A 239 9.14 0.70 5.29
C GLY A 239 9.34 0.54 6.80
N HIS A 240 9.18 1.61 7.53
CA HIS A 240 9.06 1.58 8.99
C HIS A 240 7.58 1.56 9.39
N GLU A 241 6.72 0.93 8.61
CA GLU A 241 5.33 0.75 9.00
C GLU A 241 5.29 -0.11 10.26
N ALA A 242 4.67 0.42 11.30
CA ALA A 242 4.46 -0.34 12.53
C ALA A 242 3.64 -1.59 12.22
N ALA A 243 4.10 -2.75 12.70
CA ALA A 243 3.39 -4.00 12.51
C ALA A 243 1.98 -3.89 13.09
N GLN A 244 0.97 -4.14 12.27
CA GLN A 244 -0.40 -4.25 12.73
C GLN A 244 -0.60 -5.65 13.28
N LEU A 245 -0.77 -5.74 14.60
CA LEU A 245 -0.94 -7.00 15.30
C LEU A 245 -2.42 -7.35 15.44
N ASP A 246 -2.71 -8.64 15.32
CA ASP A 246 -3.97 -9.25 15.74
C ASP A 246 -3.74 -9.94 17.09
N PRO A 247 -4.01 -9.27 18.23
CA PRO A 247 -3.52 -9.71 19.53
C PRO A 247 -3.94 -11.14 19.89
N LEU A 248 -5.16 -11.54 19.55
CA LEU A 248 -5.65 -12.89 19.87
C LEU A 248 -4.92 -13.96 19.06
N THR A 249 -4.87 -13.79 17.76
CA THR A 249 -4.22 -14.75 16.85
C THR A 249 -2.72 -14.80 17.09
N ASP A 250 -2.07 -13.65 17.26
CA ASP A 250 -0.62 -13.57 17.44
C ASP A 250 -0.17 -14.16 18.76
N ILE A 251 -0.86 -13.87 19.88
CA ILE A 251 -0.55 -14.47 21.18
C ILE A 251 -0.73 -15.99 21.12
N LEU A 252 -1.84 -16.46 20.56
CA LEU A 252 -2.08 -17.90 20.43
C LEU A 252 -1.09 -18.58 19.49
N ALA A 253 -0.66 -17.91 18.43
CA ALA A 253 0.38 -18.41 17.52
C ALA A 253 1.74 -18.52 18.21
N ILE A 254 2.14 -17.51 18.99
CA ILE A 254 3.40 -17.53 19.76
C ILE A 254 3.38 -18.65 20.80
N VAL A 255 2.32 -18.75 21.61
CA VAL A 255 2.19 -19.81 22.62
C VAL A 255 2.16 -21.19 21.95
N GLY A 256 1.43 -21.30 20.84
CA GLY A 256 1.37 -22.52 20.03
C GLY A 256 2.73 -22.88 19.42
N ALA A 257 3.51 -21.91 18.95
CA ALA A 257 4.86 -22.13 18.44
C ALA A 257 5.80 -22.66 19.54
N ILE A 258 5.76 -22.06 20.75
CA ILE A 258 6.53 -22.55 21.91
C ILE A 258 6.13 -23.99 22.25
N TRP A 259 4.85 -24.32 22.17
CA TRP A 259 4.35 -25.67 22.38
C TRP A 259 4.85 -26.63 21.29
N LEU A 260 4.87 -26.22 20.02
CA LEU A 260 5.40 -27.01 18.89
C LEU A 260 6.90 -27.29 19.02
N PHE A 261 7.70 -26.33 19.48
CA PHE A 261 9.14 -26.51 19.69
C PHE A 261 9.47 -27.60 20.70
N ARG A 262 8.57 -27.98 21.59
CA ARG A 262 8.75 -29.13 22.49
C ARG A 262 8.66 -30.49 21.76
N HIS A 263 8.12 -30.51 20.53
CA HIS A 263 7.92 -31.68 19.70
C HIS A 263 8.34 -31.48 18.24
N PRO A 264 9.56 -31.01 17.96
CA PRO A 264 9.95 -30.53 16.62
C PRO A 264 9.89 -31.64 15.57
N ALA A 265 10.13 -32.90 15.95
CA ALA A 265 10.10 -34.03 15.02
C ALA A 265 8.73 -34.27 14.37
N ARG A 266 7.64 -33.87 15.02
CA ARG A 266 6.27 -34.06 14.52
C ARG A 266 5.77 -32.91 13.65
N HIS A 267 6.44 -31.76 13.71
CA HIS A 267 5.90 -30.51 13.15
C HIS A 267 6.89 -29.81 12.18
N LYS A 268 7.78 -30.57 11.54
CA LYS A 268 8.82 -30.04 10.64
C LYS A 268 8.25 -29.16 9.52
N PHE A 269 7.10 -29.53 8.96
CA PHE A 269 6.39 -28.73 7.97
C PHE A 269 6.01 -27.34 8.51
N LEU A 270 5.40 -27.29 9.70
CA LEU A 270 4.99 -26.03 10.32
C LEU A 270 6.19 -25.15 10.72
N LEU A 271 7.27 -25.77 11.19
CA LEU A 271 8.52 -25.06 11.50
C LEU A 271 9.13 -24.44 10.24
N ALA A 272 9.14 -25.17 9.13
CA ALA A 272 9.63 -24.66 7.86
C ALA A 272 8.73 -23.53 7.33
N TRP A 273 7.41 -23.68 7.45
CA TRP A 273 6.46 -22.64 7.04
C TRP A 273 6.57 -21.37 7.90
N ALA A 274 6.61 -21.51 9.22
CA ALA A 274 6.76 -20.37 10.14
C ALA A 274 8.13 -19.66 10.00
N ALA A 275 9.18 -20.39 9.59
CA ALA A 275 10.50 -19.81 9.36
C ALA A 275 10.61 -19.06 8.02
N ALA A 276 9.78 -19.40 7.04
CA ALA A 276 9.86 -18.80 5.71
C ALA A 276 9.76 -17.25 5.70
N PRO A 277 8.85 -16.59 6.46
CA PRO A 277 8.75 -15.14 6.48
C PRO A 277 9.82 -14.43 7.35
N ILE A 278 10.70 -15.15 8.04
CA ILE A 278 11.70 -14.54 8.95
C ILE A 278 12.60 -13.52 8.24
N SER A 279 12.82 -13.71 6.93
CA SER A 279 13.59 -12.79 6.11
C SER A 279 13.01 -11.36 6.09
N TRP A 280 11.72 -11.21 6.37
CA TRP A 280 11.05 -9.92 6.38
C TRP A 280 11.11 -9.21 7.73
N LEU A 281 11.42 -9.92 8.82
CA LEU A 281 11.36 -9.37 10.17
C LEU A 281 12.20 -8.10 10.35
N LEU A 282 13.36 -8.03 9.68
CA LEU A 282 14.27 -6.89 9.74
C LEU A 282 14.02 -5.84 8.64
N GLN A 283 13.32 -6.21 7.56
CA GLN A 283 13.11 -5.33 6.41
C GLN A 283 11.75 -4.64 6.46
N ASP A 284 10.72 -5.39 6.82
CA ASP A 284 9.34 -4.93 6.85
C ASP A 284 8.54 -5.78 7.85
N PRO A 285 8.49 -5.38 9.14
CA PRO A 285 7.78 -6.13 10.18
C PRO A 285 6.30 -6.36 9.86
N ASN A 286 5.66 -5.43 9.15
CA ASN A 286 4.26 -5.55 8.76
C ASN A 286 4.06 -6.71 7.77
N ARG A 287 4.94 -6.85 6.79
CA ARG A 287 4.93 -8.00 5.86
C ARG A 287 5.27 -9.31 6.56
N PHE A 288 6.14 -9.29 7.57
CA PHE A 288 6.40 -10.48 8.39
C PHE A 288 5.11 -10.96 9.07
N VAL A 289 4.35 -10.06 9.69
CA VAL A 289 3.07 -10.40 10.35
C VAL A 289 2.06 -10.93 9.34
N ALA A 290 1.88 -10.25 8.20
CA ALA A 290 0.96 -10.70 7.14
C ALA A 290 1.30 -12.11 6.62
N GLN A 291 2.59 -12.38 6.36
CA GLN A 291 3.03 -13.69 5.89
C GLN A 291 2.90 -14.78 6.95
N SER A 292 3.05 -14.40 8.21
CA SER A 292 2.95 -15.33 9.34
C SER A 292 1.49 -15.66 9.68
N ALA A 293 0.51 -14.86 9.26
CA ALA A 293 -0.91 -15.01 9.63
C ALA A 293 -1.47 -16.40 9.29
N LEU A 294 -1.15 -16.94 8.11
CA LEU A 294 -1.63 -18.28 7.71
C LEU A 294 -1.02 -19.39 8.58
N ALA A 295 0.29 -19.37 8.76
CA ALA A 295 1.00 -20.35 9.61
C ALA A 295 0.57 -20.18 11.08
N GLY A 296 0.48 -18.94 11.54
CA GLY A 296 0.05 -18.58 12.89
C GLY A 296 -1.34 -19.10 13.22
N SER A 297 -2.30 -18.93 12.31
CA SER A 297 -3.67 -19.43 12.48
C SER A 297 -3.70 -20.97 12.58
N VAL A 298 -2.91 -21.68 11.77
CA VAL A 298 -2.81 -23.14 11.85
C VAL A 298 -2.17 -23.57 13.16
N ILE A 299 -1.09 -22.95 13.57
CA ILE A 299 -0.37 -23.25 14.82
C ILE A 299 -1.27 -22.99 16.03
N ALA A 300 -1.96 -21.85 16.06
CA ALA A 300 -2.91 -21.50 17.11
C ALA A 300 -4.10 -22.48 17.15
N GLY A 301 -4.64 -22.85 15.99
CA GLY A 301 -5.71 -23.85 15.89
C GLY A 301 -5.34 -25.22 16.42
N LEU A 302 -4.13 -25.70 16.10
CA LEU A 302 -3.57 -26.96 16.64
C LEU A 302 -3.39 -26.90 18.16
N PHE A 303 -2.87 -25.78 18.66
CA PHE A 303 -2.67 -25.57 20.09
C PHE A 303 -4.01 -25.56 20.82
N LEU A 304 -5.01 -24.84 20.33
CA LEU A 304 -6.33 -24.77 20.91
C LEU A 304 -7.01 -26.16 20.92
N ALA A 305 -6.93 -26.90 19.82
CA ALA A 305 -7.46 -28.27 19.77
C ALA A 305 -6.82 -29.16 20.82
N ALA A 306 -5.48 -29.12 20.96
CA ALA A 306 -4.78 -29.89 21.99
C ALA A 306 -5.15 -29.47 23.42
N MET A 307 -5.48 -28.20 23.65
CA MET A 307 -5.97 -27.73 24.95
C MET A 307 -7.40 -28.18 25.20
N MET A 308 -8.26 -28.14 24.19
CA MET A 308 -9.65 -28.62 24.31
C MET A 308 -9.70 -30.12 24.67
N ASP A 309 -8.81 -30.93 24.13
CA ASP A 309 -8.74 -32.37 24.42
C ASP A 309 -8.40 -32.68 25.89
N ARG A 310 -7.77 -31.74 26.61
CA ARG A 310 -7.48 -31.88 28.05
C ARG A 310 -8.67 -31.58 28.95
N ILE A 311 -9.73 -30.99 28.41
CA ILE A 311 -10.93 -30.65 29.19
C ILE A 311 -11.85 -31.87 29.23
N ALA A 312 -11.95 -32.50 30.40
CA ALA A 312 -12.74 -33.70 30.60
C ALA A 312 -14.25 -33.46 30.46
N VAL A 313 -14.74 -32.31 30.93
CA VAL A 313 -16.16 -31.97 30.93
C VAL A 313 -16.59 -31.46 29.57
N ARG A 314 -17.40 -32.27 28.85
CA ARG A 314 -17.85 -31.96 27.46
C ARG A 314 -18.56 -30.62 27.36
N ALA A 315 -19.46 -30.29 28.30
CA ALA A 315 -20.20 -29.01 28.29
C ALA A 315 -19.27 -27.81 28.39
N VAL A 316 -18.26 -27.86 29.28
CA VAL A 316 -17.24 -26.81 29.43
C VAL A 316 -16.41 -26.66 28.16
N ARG A 317 -16.00 -27.79 27.56
CA ARG A 317 -15.25 -27.81 26.30
C ARG A 317 -16.03 -27.14 25.17
N VAL A 318 -17.32 -27.47 25.00
CA VAL A 318 -18.18 -26.89 23.97
C VAL A 318 -18.37 -25.40 24.24
N ALA A 319 -18.71 -25.01 25.47
CA ALA A 319 -18.90 -23.60 25.83
C ALA A 319 -17.64 -22.76 25.55
N LEU A 320 -16.47 -23.24 25.98
CA LEU A 320 -15.21 -22.54 25.76
C LEU A 320 -14.85 -22.46 24.27
N ALA A 321 -15.05 -23.55 23.50
CA ALA A 321 -14.83 -23.57 22.06
C ALA A 321 -15.74 -22.55 21.35
N THR A 322 -17.02 -22.47 21.75
CA THR A 322 -17.96 -21.48 21.20
C THR A 322 -17.52 -20.04 21.50
N VAL A 323 -17.15 -19.76 22.76
CA VAL A 323 -16.67 -18.44 23.14
C VAL A 323 -15.42 -18.05 22.37
N LEU A 324 -14.44 -18.94 22.19
CA LEU A 324 -13.23 -18.68 21.44
C LEU A 324 -13.50 -18.42 19.95
N VAL A 325 -14.39 -19.19 19.33
CA VAL A 325 -14.79 -18.97 17.94
C VAL A 325 -15.47 -17.62 17.77
N VAL A 326 -16.39 -17.26 18.67
CA VAL A 326 -17.08 -15.97 18.66
C VAL A 326 -16.08 -14.82 18.85
N LEU A 327 -15.20 -14.92 19.83
CA LEU A 327 -14.15 -13.90 20.08
C LEU A 327 -13.18 -13.80 18.90
N ALA A 328 -12.88 -14.88 18.21
CA ALA A 328 -12.04 -14.87 17.04
C ALA A 328 -12.70 -14.17 15.85
N THR A 329 -14.01 -14.30 15.66
CA THR A 329 -14.72 -13.76 14.49
C THR A 329 -15.22 -12.32 14.67
N ILE A 330 -15.44 -11.86 15.90
CA ILE A 330 -15.91 -10.48 16.18
C ILE A 330 -15.02 -9.38 15.57
N PRO A 331 -13.68 -9.44 15.66
CA PRO A 331 -12.83 -8.38 15.13
C PRO A 331 -13.04 -8.12 13.63
N SER A 332 -13.23 -9.16 12.82
CA SER A 332 -13.49 -8.97 11.38
C SER A 332 -14.85 -8.35 11.10
N LEU A 333 -15.88 -8.77 11.84
CA LEU A 333 -17.22 -8.19 11.70
C LEU A 333 -17.23 -6.69 12.05
N ILE A 334 -16.48 -6.30 13.08
CA ILE A 334 -16.31 -4.89 13.44
C ILE A 334 -15.48 -4.17 12.37
N ALA A 335 -14.45 -4.80 11.84
CA ALA A 335 -13.60 -4.22 10.81
C ALA A 335 -14.37 -4.05 9.49
N GLU A 336 -15.15 -5.04 9.05
CA GLU A 336 -16.01 -4.92 7.86
C GLU A 336 -17.02 -3.78 8.02
N ALA A 337 -17.69 -3.70 9.17
CA ALA A 337 -18.60 -2.58 9.47
C ALA A 337 -17.87 -1.22 9.51
N SER A 338 -16.58 -1.20 9.81
CA SER A 338 -15.76 0.01 9.82
C SER A 338 -15.09 0.30 8.47
N TRP A 339 -14.98 -0.69 7.59
CA TRP A 339 -14.53 -0.52 6.20
C TRP A 339 -15.54 0.26 5.37
N ASP A 340 -16.84 -0.05 5.50
CA ASP A 340 -17.90 0.77 4.91
C ASP A 340 -17.87 2.22 5.41
N ALA A 341 -17.38 2.44 6.63
CA ALA A 341 -17.16 3.78 7.19
C ALA A 341 -15.83 4.45 6.75
N GLY A 342 -15.04 3.78 5.92
CA GLY A 342 -13.76 4.31 5.41
C GLY A 342 -12.66 4.48 6.46
N LEU A 343 -12.78 3.81 7.61
CA LEU A 343 -11.91 4.04 8.78
C LEU A 343 -10.54 3.35 8.72
N HIS A 344 -10.35 2.35 7.85
CA HIS A 344 -9.17 1.49 7.90
C HIS A 344 -8.20 1.63 6.73
N PHE A 345 -8.63 2.21 5.61
CA PHE A 345 -7.76 2.44 4.46
C PHE A 345 -8.01 3.83 3.87
N PRO A 346 -7.25 4.84 4.27
CA PRO A 346 -7.34 6.18 3.68
C PRO A 346 -6.88 6.24 2.22
N LEU A 347 -6.46 5.13 1.64
CA LEU A 347 -5.85 5.02 0.33
C LEU A 347 -6.66 4.08 -0.59
N LEU A 348 -7.98 4.06 -0.44
CA LEU A 348 -8.84 3.36 -1.40
C LEU A 348 -8.89 4.15 -2.71
N GLU A 349 -8.74 3.43 -3.82
CA GLU A 349 -8.90 4.03 -5.14
C GLU A 349 -10.36 4.32 -5.41
N ASP A 350 -10.66 5.56 -5.77
CA ASP A 350 -11.98 5.97 -6.19
C ASP A 350 -12.11 5.83 -7.71
N TRP A 351 -12.73 4.71 -8.15
CA TRP A 351 -12.90 4.42 -9.56
C TRP A 351 -13.80 5.40 -10.27
N ASP A 352 -14.79 5.98 -9.61
CA ASP A 352 -15.68 6.96 -10.21
C ASP A 352 -14.92 8.27 -10.42
N GLN A 353 -14.13 8.68 -9.45
CA GLN A 353 -13.25 9.84 -9.60
C GLN A 353 -12.22 9.62 -10.73
N ALA A 354 -11.56 8.45 -10.76
CA ALA A 354 -10.60 8.14 -11.81
C ALA A 354 -11.23 8.12 -13.21
N ARG A 355 -12.46 7.60 -13.32
CA ARG A 355 -13.24 7.59 -14.58
C ARG A 355 -13.63 8.99 -15.02
N GLU A 356 -14.04 9.84 -14.10
CA GLU A 356 -14.42 11.23 -14.39
C GLU A 356 -13.21 12.05 -14.83
N LEU A 357 -12.08 11.94 -14.13
CA LEU A 357 -10.84 12.59 -14.54
C LEU A 357 -10.34 12.08 -15.91
N ALA A 358 -10.47 10.77 -16.17
CA ALA A 358 -10.13 10.21 -17.49
C ALA A 358 -10.99 10.82 -18.60
N ARG A 359 -12.29 11.06 -18.36
CA ARG A 359 -13.17 11.75 -19.33
C ARG A 359 -12.69 13.18 -19.59
N VAL A 360 -12.36 13.94 -18.55
CA VAL A 360 -11.82 15.30 -18.72
C VAL A 360 -10.55 15.28 -19.58
N ILE A 361 -9.66 14.31 -19.35
CA ILE A 361 -8.43 14.14 -20.12
C ILE A 361 -8.74 13.82 -21.59
N ASP A 362 -9.70 12.93 -21.86
CA ASP A 362 -10.10 12.54 -23.21
C ASP A 362 -10.81 13.68 -23.93
N ASP A 363 -11.76 14.36 -23.29
CA ASP A 363 -12.55 15.46 -23.86
C ASP A 363 -11.67 16.64 -24.27
N HIS A 364 -10.59 16.88 -23.55
CA HIS A 364 -9.62 17.94 -23.85
C HIS A 364 -8.36 17.45 -24.60
N HIS A 365 -8.34 16.20 -25.06
CA HIS A 365 -7.24 15.60 -25.82
C HIS A 365 -5.87 15.69 -25.14
N LEU A 366 -5.85 15.43 -23.82
CA LEU A 366 -4.64 15.52 -22.98
C LEU A 366 -3.89 14.18 -22.84
N ASN A 367 -4.40 13.10 -23.43
CA ASN A 367 -3.85 11.73 -23.29
C ASN A 367 -2.44 11.54 -23.85
N ASN A 368 -2.00 12.40 -24.76
CA ASN A 368 -0.64 12.37 -25.31
C ASN A 368 0.37 13.20 -24.51
N ARG A 369 -0.04 13.73 -23.36
CA ARG A 369 0.79 14.54 -22.47
C ARG A 369 1.33 13.73 -21.31
N LEU A 370 2.44 14.20 -20.74
CA LEU A 370 2.96 13.69 -19.49
C LEU A 370 2.15 14.28 -18.33
N LEU A 371 1.46 13.43 -17.59
CA LEU A 371 0.60 13.81 -16.47
C LEU A 371 1.37 13.65 -15.14
N ALA A 372 1.46 14.72 -14.37
CA ALA A 372 1.93 14.63 -12.98
C ALA A 372 0.74 14.53 -12.03
N MET A 373 0.82 13.59 -11.07
CA MET A 373 -0.24 13.28 -10.13
C MET A 373 0.11 13.83 -8.75
N TYR A 374 -0.70 14.75 -8.26
CA TYR A 374 -0.60 15.30 -6.91
C TYR A 374 -1.73 14.83 -5.99
N SER A 375 -2.64 14.01 -6.51
CA SER A 375 -3.70 13.37 -5.73
C SER A 375 -3.40 11.90 -5.55
N SER A 376 -3.44 11.44 -4.31
CA SER A 376 -3.31 10.01 -3.99
C SER A 376 -4.57 9.20 -4.30
N SER A 377 -5.75 9.85 -4.35
CA SER A 377 -7.04 9.18 -4.52
C SER A 377 -7.35 8.81 -5.97
N ALA A 378 -6.80 9.55 -6.94
CA ALA A 378 -7.03 9.26 -8.35
C ALA A 378 -5.91 8.41 -8.98
N GLY A 379 -4.72 8.43 -8.41
CA GLY A 379 -3.55 7.60 -8.70
C GLY A 379 -3.43 7.02 -10.11
N PRO A 380 -2.86 5.82 -10.21
CA PRO A 380 -2.77 5.08 -11.48
C PRO A 380 -4.13 4.66 -12.06
N GLY A 381 -5.22 4.83 -11.29
CA GLY A 381 -6.58 4.51 -11.73
C GLY A 381 -7.00 5.22 -13.00
N ILE A 382 -6.53 6.45 -13.23
CA ILE A 382 -6.78 7.17 -14.48
C ILE A 382 -6.27 6.38 -15.68
N ALA A 383 -5.08 5.78 -15.58
CA ALA A 383 -4.50 4.98 -16.65
C ALA A 383 -5.27 3.66 -16.91
N VAL A 384 -6.19 3.28 -16.04
CA VAL A 384 -7.12 2.19 -16.29
C VAL A 384 -8.19 2.58 -17.33
N PHE A 385 -8.60 3.83 -17.37
CA PHE A 385 -9.72 4.27 -18.23
C PHE A 385 -9.25 4.90 -19.53
N THR A 386 -8.18 5.67 -19.52
CA THR A 386 -7.62 6.34 -20.69
C THR A 386 -6.12 6.06 -20.87
N PRO A 387 -5.62 6.01 -22.12
CA PRO A 387 -4.17 5.86 -22.37
C PRO A 387 -3.47 7.17 -22.01
N VAL A 388 -2.80 7.21 -20.88
CA VAL A 388 -1.98 8.33 -20.40
C VAL A 388 -0.60 7.86 -20.00
N VAL A 389 0.35 8.77 -20.02
CA VAL A 389 1.69 8.56 -19.45
C VAL A 389 1.77 9.32 -18.15
N LEU A 390 1.87 8.59 -17.04
CA LEU A 390 1.96 9.16 -15.71
C LEU A 390 3.42 9.43 -15.34
N ARG A 391 3.67 10.59 -14.75
CA ARG A 391 4.94 10.87 -14.11
C ARG A 391 4.90 10.37 -12.67
N LYS A 392 5.56 9.29 -12.35
CA LYS A 392 5.54 8.67 -11.01
C LYS A 392 4.13 8.15 -10.61
N GLY A 393 3.53 7.37 -11.48
CA GLY A 393 2.22 6.76 -11.23
C GLY A 393 2.19 5.69 -10.15
N HIS A 394 3.37 5.16 -9.73
CA HIS A 394 3.48 4.20 -8.65
C HIS A 394 4.76 4.45 -7.83
N TRP A 395 4.67 4.34 -6.50
CA TRP A 395 5.73 4.79 -5.59
C TRP A 395 6.51 3.68 -4.88
N VAL A 396 6.04 2.43 -4.96
CA VAL A 396 6.49 1.34 -4.06
C VAL A 396 7.95 0.92 -4.26
N GLU A 397 8.46 0.92 -5.48
CA GLU A 397 9.77 0.35 -5.75
C GLU A 397 10.86 1.36 -6.05
N VAL A 398 10.45 2.52 -6.50
CA VAL A 398 11.36 3.58 -6.86
C VAL A 398 10.92 4.82 -6.15
N GLN A 399 11.55 5.08 -5.04
CA GLN A 399 11.48 6.46 -4.60
C GLN A 399 12.13 7.35 -5.66
N PRO A 400 11.36 8.19 -6.24
CA PRO A 400 11.46 9.53 -5.75
C PRO A 400 10.08 10.01 -5.31
N ARG A 401 10.04 10.59 -4.12
CA ARG A 401 8.97 11.48 -3.72
C ARG A 401 8.74 12.50 -4.82
N HIS A 402 7.53 13.01 -4.92
CA HIS A 402 7.24 14.11 -5.82
C HIS A 402 8.34 15.17 -5.70
N ASP A 403 9.03 15.40 -6.79
CA ASP A 403 9.91 16.53 -6.96
C ASP A 403 9.35 17.36 -8.11
N PRO A 404 8.67 18.47 -7.80
CA PRO A 404 8.06 19.31 -8.82
C PRO A 404 9.06 19.80 -9.87
N GLY A 405 10.31 20.03 -9.45
CA GLY A 405 11.38 20.41 -10.37
C GLY A 405 11.71 19.30 -11.36
N ASP A 406 11.76 18.05 -10.88
CA ASP A 406 11.98 16.88 -11.74
C ASP A 406 10.81 16.65 -12.69
N ASP A 407 9.58 16.87 -12.24
CA ASP A 407 8.40 16.70 -13.08
C ASP A 407 8.39 17.73 -14.21
N LEU A 408 8.64 18.99 -13.92
CA LEU A 408 8.80 20.04 -14.92
C LEU A 408 9.98 19.80 -15.86
N SER A 409 11.13 19.40 -15.34
CA SER A 409 12.32 19.09 -16.14
C SER A 409 12.08 17.90 -17.07
N ALA A 410 11.22 16.96 -16.66
CA ALA A 410 10.78 15.85 -17.50
C ALA A 410 9.72 16.24 -18.54
N GLY A 411 9.21 17.49 -18.52
CA GLY A 411 8.25 18.01 -19.45
C GLY A 411 6.78 17.88 -19.03
N ALA A 412 6.51 17.55 -17.76
CA ALA A 412 5.15 17.54 -17.24
C ALA A 412 4.64 18.98 -17.09
N GLN A 413 3.59 19.32 -17.81
CA GLN A 413 2.89 20.61 -17.72
C GLN A 413 1.43 20.44 -17.28
N THR A 414 0.88 19.24 -17.45
CA THR A 414 -0.47 18.86 -17.06
C THR A 414 -0.44 18.14 -15.73
N TYR A 415 -1.26 18.59 -14.80
CA TYR A 415 -1.29 18.09 -13.43
C TYR A 415 -2.70 17.70 -13.02
N VAL A 416 -2.84 16.64 -12.24
CA VAL A 416 -4.05 16.34 -11.48
C VAL A 416 -3.79 16.78 -10.05
N VAL A 417 -4.54 17.77 -9.60
CA VAL A 417 -4.34 18.42 -8.32
C VAL A 417 -5.56 18.23 -7.42
N PRO A 418 -5.37 18.03 -6.10
CA PRO A 418 -6.50 17.94 -5.18
C PRO A 418 -7.20 19.30 -5.05
N LEU A 419 -8.53 19.30 -5.00
CA LEU A 419 -9.36 20.46 -4.69
C LEU A 419 -9.77 20.45 -3.22
N ALA A 420 -9.94 21.63 -2.63
CA ALA A 420 -10.66 21.77 -1.39
C ALA A 420 -12.02 22.45 -1.64
N PRO A 421 -12.98 22.27 -0.71
CA PRO A 421 -14.33 22.80 -0.87
C PRO A 421 -14.40 24.30 -1.18
N ASP A 422 -13.38 25.08 -0.74
CA ASP A 422 -13.32 26.54 -0.92
C ASP A 422 -12.08 26.95 -1.73
N ASP A 423 -11.92 26.39 -2.96
CA ASP A 423 -10.70 26.61 -3.73
C ASP A 423 -10.61 27.99 -4.39
N SER A 424 -10.54 29.03 -3.57
CA SER A 424 -10.21 30.38 -3.98
C SER A 424 -8.80 30.50 -4.59
N VAL A 425 -7.89 29.61 -4.18
CA VAL A 425 -6.48 29.61 -4.59
C VAL A 425 -6.35 29.23 -6.07
N LEU A 426 -6.90 28.11 -6.47
CA LEU A 426 -6.83 27.65 -7.86
C LEU A 426 -7.59 28.60 -8.80
N SER A 427 -8.74 29.10 -8.34
CA SER A 427 -9.51 30.12 -9.07
C SER A 427 -8.72 31.40 -9.25
N SER A 428 -8.04 31.90 -8.22
CA SER A 428 -7.18 33.08 -8.29
C SER A 428 -6.01 32.89 -9.25
N MET A 429 -5.37 31.72 -9.22
CA MET A 429 -4.30 31.36 -10.15
C MET A 429 -4.79 31.33 -11.60
N SER A 430 -5.97 30.81 -11.84
CA SER A 430 -6.60 30.79 -13.17
C SER A 430 -6.93 32.19 -13.64
N GLN A 431 -7.50 33.04 -12.78
CA GLN A 431 -7.80 34.45 -13.10
C GLN A 431 -6.52 35.25 -13.38
N ALA A 432 -5.44 34.95 -12.67
CA ALA A 432 -4.13 35.54 -12.92
C ALA A 432 -3.44 34.99 -14.19
N GLY A 433 -4.03 34.02 -14.88
CA GLY A 433 -3.48 33.43 -16.10
C GLY A 433 -2.27 32.54 -15.85
N LEU A 434 -2.13 31.97 -14.64
CA LEU A 434 -1.03 31.11 -14.24
C LEU A 434 -1.31 29.64 -14.50
N VAL A 435 -2.59 29.27 -14.46
CA VAL A 435 -3.06 27.93 -14.76
C VAL A 435 -4.27 27.96 -15.66
N GLN A 436 -4.41 26.96 -16.50
CA GLN A 436 -5.64 26.66 -17.21
C GLN A 436 -6.30 25.47 -16.51
N ILE A 437 -7.56 25.63 -16.11
CA ILE A 437 -8.36 24.57 -15.51
C ILE A 437 -9.22 23.96 -16.63
N TYR A 438 -9.13 22.64 -16.82
CA TYR A 438 -9.91 21.91 -17.83
C TYR A 438 -11.21 21.35 -17.27
N GLY A 439 -11.24 21.05 -15.98
CA GLY A 439 -12.35 20.44 -15.27
C GLY A 439 -11.83 19.49 -14.21
N GLY A 440 -12.73 18.71 -13.61
CA GLY A 440 -12.36 17.75 -12.57
C GLY A 440 -13.57 17.20 -11.84
N THR A 441 -13.32 16.62 -10.70
CA THR A 441 -14.30 16.09 -9.75
C THR A 441 -14.53 17.09 -8.62
N SER A 442 -15.32 16.71 -7.61
CA SER A 442 -15.44 17.46 -6.35
C SER A 442 -14.09 17.63 -5.62
N ASP A 443 -13.18 16.68 -5.81
CA ASP A 443 -11.96 16.56 -5.01
C ASP A 443 -10.67 16.79 -5.79
N CYS A 444 -10.73 16.80 -7.12
CA CYS A 444 -9.55 16.95 -7.99
C CYS A 444 -9.85 17.78 -9.23
N ALA A 445 -8.87 18.53 -9.71
CA ALA A 445 -8.91 19.22 -11.01
C ALA A 445 -7.75 18.81 -11.91
N VAL A 446 -7.99 18.86 -13.21
CA VAL A 446 -6.96 18.75 -14.25
C VAL A 446 -6.58 20.15 -14.69
N ILE A 447 -5.30 20.50 -14.56
CA ILE A 447 -4.77 21.82 -14.86
C ILE A 447 -3.52 21.75 -15.74
N ASP A 448 -3.32 22.78 -16.55
CA ASP A 448 -2.03 23.08 -17.17
C ASP A 448 -1.37 24.27 -16.50
N LEU A 449 -0.06 24.21 -16.34
CA LEU A 449 0.74 25.35 -15.93
C LEU A 449 1.02 26.25 -17.13
N LEU A 450 0.82 27.57 -16.98
CA LEU A 450 1.01 28.54 -18.04
C LEU A 450 2.24 29.42 -17.77
N LYS A 451 3.13 29.52 -18.75
CA LYS A 451 4.28 30.45 -18.71
C LYS A 451 3.85 31.86 -19.15
N ARG A 452 3.05 32.56 -18.38
CA ARG A 452 2.55 33.89 -18.77
C ARG A 452 2.79 34.97 -17.73
N ALA A 453 3.73 34.76 -16.85
CA ALA A 453 3.76 35.63 -15.72
C ALA A 453 4.57 36.91 -15.93
N ASP A 454 3.92 38.04 -15.87
CA ASP A 454 4.55 39.24 -15.35
C ASP A 454 4.73 39.03 -13.83
N PRO A 455 6.00 39.03 -13.30
CA PRO A 455 6.26 38.88 -11.86
C PRO A 455 5.43 39.87 -11.01
N LYS A 456 5.09 41.05 -11.53
CA LYS A 456 4.28 42.06 -10.82
C LYS A 456 2.86 41.60 -10.52
N THR A 457 2.31 40.72 -11.35
CA THR A 457 0.94 40.20 -11.14
C THR A 457 0.92 38.93 -10.26
N ILE A 458 2.02 38.22 -10.18
CA ILE A 458 2.11 36.94 -9.45
C ILE A 458 2.46 37.13 -7.98
N VAL A 459 3.36 38.05 -7.67
CA VAL A 459 3.80 38.30 -6.28
C VAL A 459 2.63 38.55 -5.33
N PRO A 460 1.62 39.39 -5.67
CA PRO A 460 0.47 39.60 -4.79
C PRO A 460 -0.36 38.32 -4.55
N VAL A 461 -0.56 37.50 -5.60
CA VAL A 461 -1.38 36.28 -5.50
C VAL A 461 -0.69 35.25 -4.62
N VAL A 462 0.60 35.03 -4.82
CA VAL A 462 1.38 34.09 -3.98
C VAL A 462 1.49 34.62 -2.54
N SER A 463 1.62 35.94 -2.37
CA SER A 463 1.62 36.58 -1.06
C SER A 463 0.34 36.32 -0.29
N GLN A 464 -0.79 36.45 -0.98
CA GLN A 464 -2.09 36.18 -0.38
C GLN A 464 -2.21 34.70 0.00
N ILE A 465 -1.85 33.79 -0.91
CA ILE A 465 -1.91 32.33 -0.66
C ILE A 465 -1.02 31.94 0.51
N LEU A 466 0.21 32.45 0.57
CA LEU A 466 1.13 32.17 1.67
C LEU A 466 0.62 32.83 2.97
N GLY A 467 0.08 34.05 2.89
CA GLY A 467 -0.50 34.76 4.02
C GLY A 467 -1.67 34.03 4.64
N ASP A 468 -2.64 33.61 3.82
CA ASP A 468 -3.83 32.88 4.26
C ASP A 468 -3.50 31.51 4.87
N ASN A 469 -2.33 30.95 4.57
CA ASN A 469 -1.88 29.68 5.13
C ASN A 469 -0.79 29.82 6.21
N ALA A 470 -0.29 31.04 6.47
CA ALA A 470 0.76 31.27 7.46
C ALA A 470 0.35 30.86 8.87
N ASP A 471 -0.84 31.28 9.29
CA ASP A 471 -1.38 30.94 10.61
C ASP A 471 -1.57 29.43 10.76
N TRP A 472 -2.01 28.74 9.72
CA TRP A 472 -2.15 27.29 9.73
C TRP A 472 -0.80 26.58 9.84
N LEU A 473 0.23 27.02 9.15
CA LEU A 473 1.57 26.43 9.25
C LEU A 473 2.15 26.65 10.66
N GLY A 474 2.01 27.87 11.21
CA GLY A 474 2.41 28.19 12.59
C GLY A 474 1.66 27.33 13.62
N ASP A 475 0.33 27.32 13.57
CA ASP A 475 -0.50 26.55 14.50
C ASP A 475 -0.22 25.04 14.44
N ASN A 476 0.05 24.49 13.27
CA ASN A 476 0.26 23.06 13.13
C ASN A 476 1.69 22.59 13.42
N ALA A 477 2.70 23.44 13.22
CA ALA A 477 4.07 23.07 13.58
C ALA A 477 4.36 23.23 15.07
N ILE A 478 3.81 24.30 15.68
CA ILE A 478 4.10 24.67 17.08
C ILE A 478 3.09 24.06 18.05
N ASN A 479 1.82 24.05 17.68
CA ASN A 479 0.72 23.57 18.55
C ASN A 479 0.35 22.11 18.32
N ASN A 480 0.88 21.45 17.28
CA ASN A 480 0.85 19.99 17.22
C ASN A 480 1.81 19.41 18.27
N LYS A 481 1.56 19.75 19.52
CA LYS A 481 1.76 18.79 20.58
C LYS A 481 0.91 17.59 20.20
N MET A 482 1.45 16.74 19.30
CA MET A 482 0.88 15.42 19.08
C MET A 482 0.63 14.87 20.46
N PRO A 483 -0.59 14.45 20.79
CA PRO A 483 -0.86 13.90 22.10
C PRO A 483 0.18 12.81 22.36
N PRO A 484 0.76 12.72 23.57
CA PRO A 484 1.67 11.64 23.90
C PRO A 484 1.05 10.31 23.52
N LEU A 485 1.86 9.31 23.22
CA LEU A 485 1.41 7.96 22.81
C LEU A 485 0.29 7.41 23.71
N ALA A 486 0.26 7.81 25.00
CA ALA A 486 -0.78 7.48 25.97
C ALA A 486 -2.16 8.07 25.62
N ASP A 487 -2.22 9.22 24.95
CA ASP A 487 -3.49 9.80 24.50
C ASP A 487 -3.95 9.18 23.17
N PHE A 488 -3.05 8.57 22.42
CA PHE A 488 -3.38 7.71 21.28
C PHE A 488 -4.26 6.51 21.68
N VAL A 489 -4.01 5.96 22.86
CA VAL A 489 -4.78 4.84 23.39
C VAL A 489 -6.17 5.29 23.84
N LYS A 490 -6.30 6.53 24.33
CA LYS A 490 -7.58 7.12 24.75
C LYS A 490 -8.45 7.63 23.59
N LEU A 491 -7.82 7.98 22.45
CA LEU A 491 -8.51 8.44 21.24
C LEU A 491 -9.15 7.31 20.40
N ARG A 492 -9.25 6.10 20.95
CA ARG A 492 -9.96 4.97 20.34
C ARG A 492 -11.49 5.13 20.28
N SER A 493 -12.04 6.24 20.72
CA SER A 493 -13.46 6.51 20.44
C SER A 493 -13.62 6.82 18.94
N LYS A 494 -14.66 6.27 18.31
CA LYS A 494 -15.00 6.48 16.91
C LYS A 494 -14.96 7.97 16.52
N LYS A 495 -15.48 8.86 17.39
CA LYS A 495 -15.45 10.32 17.20
C LYS A 495 -14.04 10.92 17.18
N GLY A 496 -13.12 10.41 18.00
CA GLY A 496 -11.74 10.91 18.02
C GLY A 496 -10.94 10.50 16.79
N LEU A 497 -11.18 9.28 16.26
CA LEU A 497 -10.57 8.79 15.02
C LEU A 497 -11.07 9.58 13.82
N ASP A 498 -12.38 9.84 13.71
CA ASP A 498 -12.98 10.61 12.62
C ASP A 498 -12.47 12.05 12.61
N ALA A 499 -12.46 12.72 13.77
CA ALA A 499 -11.96 14.10 13.89
C ALA A 499 -10.46 14.21 13.56
N ARG A 500 -9.66 13.21 13.95
CA ARG A 500 -8.24 13.16 13.63
C ARG A 500 -8.02 12.96 12.15
N ARG A 501 -8.74 12.02 11.52
CA ARG A 501 -8.65 11.75 10.09
C ARG A 501 -8.98 13.00 9.27
N VAL A 502 -10.12 13.64 9.57
CA VAL A 502 -10.53 14.90 8.90
C VAL A 502 -9.44 15.96 9.05
N ARG A 503 -8.83 16.09 10.23
CA ARG A 503 -7.74 17.05 10.46
C ARG A 503 -6.48 16.70 9.67
N MET A 504 -6.08 15.42 9.65
CA MET A 504 -4.93 14.96 8.86
C MET A 504 -5.17 15.16 7.36
N ASP A 505 -6.36 14.84 6.86
CA ASP A 505 -6.71 15.07 5.46
C ASP A 505 -6.69 16.57 5.12
N GLN A 506 -7.22 17.43 5.98
CA GLN A 506 -7.14 18.89 5.80
C GLN A 506 -5.68 19.38 5.78
N GLN A 507 -4.83 18.87 6.65
CA GLN A 507 -3.41 19.21 6.70
C GLN A 507 -2.67 18.75 5.44
N ARG A 508 -2.93 17.53 5.00
CA ARG A 508 -2.40 16.99 3.74
C ARG A 508 -2.82 17.84 2.54
N PHE A 509 -4.09 18.17 2.45
CA PHE A 509 -4.61 19.03 1.40
C PHE A 509 -3.96 20.41 1.39
N ARG A 510 -3.77 21.03 2.56
CA ARG A 510 -3.12 22.33 2.65
C ARG A 510 -1.66 22.27 2.26
N ALA A 511 -0.91 21.26 2.72
CA ALA A 511 0.47 21.06 2.32
C ALA A 511 0.60 20.83 0.81
N GLY A 512 -0.24 19.99 0.22
CA GLY A 512 -0.28 19.76 -1.23
C GLY A 512 -0.62 21.04 -2.02
N ARG A 513 -1.45 21.92 -1.49
CA ARG A 513 -1.76 23.21 -2.12
C ARG A 513 -0.59 24.18 -2.08
N MET A 514 0.13 24.22 -0.97
CA MET A 514 1.33 25.04 -0.86
C MET A 514 2.42 24.54 -1.82
N GLU A 515 2.55 23.22 -1.98
CA GLU A 515 3.41 22.63 -2.99
C GLU A 515 3.04 23.10 -4.40
N ILE A 516 1.76 23.01 -4.77
CA ILE A 516 1.27 23.42 -6.07
C ILE A 516 1.45 24.93 -6.28
N ALA A 517 1.14 25.75 -5.27
CA ALA A 517 1.30 27.18 -5.35
C ALA A 517 2.76 27.57 -5.62
N CYS A 518 3.71 26.98 -4.86
CA CYS A 518 5.13 27.19 -5.08
C CYS A 518 5.59 26.71 -6.46
N LEU A 519 5.05 25.59 -6.94
CA LEU A 519 5.36 25.04 -8.26
C LEU A 519 4.87 25.95 -9.39
N VAL A 520 3.61 26.40 -9.33
CA VAL A 520 3.03 27.31 -10.32
C VAL A 520 3.84 28.60 -10.39
N TYR A 521 4.17 29.15 -9.23
CA TYR A 521 4.97 30.38 -9.17
C TYR A 521 6.39 30.16 -9.71
N ALA A 522 7.05 29.06 -9.35
CA ALA A 522 8.36 28.71 -9.87
C ALA A 522 8.36 28.64 -11.39
N TYR A 523 7.37 27.96 -11.96
CA TYR A 523 7.22 27.82 -13.40
C TYR A 523 6.98 29.18 -14.07
N ALA A 524 6.15 30.02 -13.47
CA ALA A 524 5.77 31.31 -13.98
C ALA A 524 6.93 32.32 -14.03
N VAL A 525 7.87 32.26 -13.04
CA VAL A 525 9.02 33.18 -12.95
C VAL A 525 10.31 32.62 -13.53
N GLU A 526 10.34 31.40 -14.02
CA GLU A 526 11.55 30.68 -14.42
C GLU A 526 12.38 31.43 -15.45
N ASP A 527 11.72 32.00 -16.48
CA ASP A 527 12.38 32.71 -17.57
C ASP A 527 12.96 34.06 -17.12
N GLN A 528 12.45 34.64 -16.03
CA GLN A 528 12.85 35.96 -15.53
C GLN A 528 13.78 35.87 -14.31
N SER A 529 13.60 34.88 -13.49
CA SER A 529 14.40 34.64 -12.30
C SER A 529 14.62 33.15 -12.04
N PRO A 530 15.52 32.48 -12.80
CA PRO A 530 15.79 31.04 -12.62
C PRO A 530 16.22 30.69 -11.20
N ARG A 531 16.91 31.59 -10.50
CA ARG A 531 17.34 31.37 -9.10
C ARG A 531 16.13 31.30 -8.15
N LEU A 532 15.19 32.24 -8.28
CA LEU A 532 13.97 32.26 -7.47
C LEU A 532 13.10 31.05 -7.80
N ALA A 533 12.99 30.68 -9.08
CA ALA A 533 12.27 29.49 -9.50
C ALA A 533 12.84 28.22 -8.86
N HIS A 534 14.17 28.09 -8.80
CA HIS A 534 14.82 26.96 -8.15
C HIS A 534 14.51 26.92 -6.63
N GLN A 535 14.61 28.06 -5.96
CA GLN A 535 14.31 28.14 -4.52
C GLN A 535 12.85 27.79 -4.22
N LEU A 536 11.89 28.24 -5.06
CA LEU A 536 10.49 27.88 -4.93
C LEU A 536 10.23 26.40 -5.15
N ARG A 537 10.96 25.76 -6.05
CA ARG A 537 10.88 24.31 -6.25
C ARG A 537 11.38 23.53 -5.03
N ASP A 538 12.45 24.03 -4.38
CA ASP A 538 12.96 23.41 -3.15
C ASP A 538 11.96 23.54 -2.00
N VAL A 539 11.27 24.67 -1.89
CA VAL A 539 10.18 24.87 -0.93
C VAL A 539 8.98 23.96 -1.27
N ALA A 540 8.59 23.91 -2.54
CA ALA A 540 7.52 23.03 -3.01
C ALA A 540 7.80 21.57 -2.66
N ARG A 541 9.03 21.11 -2.87
CA ARG A 541 9.48 19.76 -2.49
C ARG A 541 9.26 19.50 -1.00
N GLY A 542 9.62 20.45 -0.13
CA GLY A 542 9.42 20.33 1.32
C GLY A 542 7.95 20.17 1.69
N PHE A 543 7.04 20.93 1.06
CA PHE A 543 5.60 20.76 1.28
C PHE A 543 5.08 19.44 0.76
N GLY A 544 5.55 18.93 -0.38
CA GLY A 544 5.19 17.61 -0.90
C GLY A 544 5.66 16.48 0.02
N GLU A 545 6.87 16.59 0.58
CA GLU A 545 7.36 15.66 1.59
C GLU A 545 6.51 15.69 2.87
N MET A 546 6.12 16.88 3.35
CA MET A 546 5.21 17.01 4.49
C MET A 546 3.87 16.33 4.21
N ALA A 547 3.28 16.56 3.04
CA ALA A 547 2.02 15.94 2.64
C ALA A 547 2.14 14.41 2.60
N SER A 548 3.25 13.87 2.13
CA SER A 548 3.53 12.44 2.11
C SER A 548 3.63 11.85 3.52
N PHE A 549 4.36 12.49 4.43
CA PHE A 549 4.43 12.03 5.83
C PHE A 549 3.08 12.07 6.54
N ILE A 550 2.28 13.09 6.29
CA ILE A 550 0.91 13.17 6.83
C ILE A 550 0.06 12.01 6.27
N SER A 551 0.20 11.69 4.99
CA SER A 551 -0.48 10.55 4.36
C SER A 551 -0.07 9.22 4.98
N ASP A 552 1.22 9.06 5.29
CA ASP A 552 1.76 7.87 5.93
C ASP A 552 1.39 7.78 7.43
N GLY A 553 0.73 8.80 7.96
CA GLY A 553 0.32 8.86 9.37
C GLY A 553 1.45 9.14 10.35
N ASP A 554 2.62 9.57 9.86
CA ASP A 554 3.81 9.84 10.67
C ASP A 554 4.33 11.29 10.51
N PRO A 555 3.53 12.32 10.88
CA PRO A 555 4.00 13.70 10.85
C PRO A 555 5.12 13.98 11.86
N VAL A 556 5.23 13.20 12.95
CA VAL A 556 6.31 13.33 13.94
C VAL A 556 7.63 12.83 13.38
N GLY A 557 7.61 11.73 12.63
CA GLY A 557 8.79 11.22 11.93
C GLY A 557 9.33 12.24 10.93
N PHE A 558 8.47 13.02 10.27
CA PHE A 558 8.91 14.11 9.40
C PHE A 558 9.68 15.19 10.18
N MET A 559 9.17 15.64 11.31
CA MET A 559 9.82 16.70 12.09
C MET A 559 11.17 16.29 12.67
N SER A 560 11.43 15.00 12.85
CA SER A 560 12.72 14.45 13.30
C SER A 560 13.65 14.03 12.15
N ASP A 561 13.20 14.13 10.89
CA ASP A 561 13.96 13.72 9.69
C ASP A 561 14.89 14.85 9.22
N ALA A 562 16.04 14.46 8.70
CA ALA A 562 16.99 15.41 8.08
C ALA A 562 16.38 16.25 6.95
N ARG A 563 15.30 15.76 6.32
CA ARG A 563 14.55 16.48 5.29
C ARG A 563 13.77 17.65 5.83
N PHE A 564 13.30 17.59 7.07
CA PHE A 564 12.67 18.72 7.73
C PHE A 564 13.69 19.85 7.95
N GLU A 565 14.92 19.53 8.34
CA GLU A 565 15.99 20.52 8.46
C GLU A 565 16.35 21.12 7.09
N LEU A 566 16.34 20.32 6.04
CA LEU A 566 16.51 20.82 4.67
C LEU A 566 15.35 21.74 4.26
N PHE A 567 14.13 21.38 4.57
CA PHE A 567 12.94 22.19 4.32
C PHE A 567 13.01 23.54 5.05
N LYS A 568 13.36 23.54 6.33
CA LYS A 568 13.58 24.77 7.11
C LYS A 568 14.59 25.68 6.43
N ARG A 569 15.74 25.14 6.06
CA ARG A 569 16.80 25.90 5.38
C ARG A 569 16.32 26.47 4.05
N ASN A 570 15.57 25.71 3.26
CA ASN A 570 15.02 26.16 1.98
C ASN A 570 13.97 27.26 2.17
N MET A 571 13.15 27.18 3.22
CA MET A 571 12.20 28.23 3.59
C MET A 571 12.92 29.53 3.99
N LEU A 572 14.01 29.44 4.75
CA LEU A 572 14.83 30.60 5.12
C LEU A 572 15.45 31.25 3.87
N VAL A 573 16.02 30.46 2.97
CA VAL A 573 16.59 30.96 1.70
C VAL A 573 15.50 31.64 0.87
N PHE A 574 14.32 31.05 0.79
CA PHE A 574 13.17 31.64 0.09
C PHE A 574 12.72 32.96 0.72
N ALA A 575 12.53 33.00 2.03
CA ALA A 575 12.15 34.21 2.75
C ALA A 575 13.17 35.33 2.55
N THR A 576 14.47 34.99 2.57
CA THR A 576 15.57 35.93 2.31
C THR A 576 15.53 36.46 0.87
N ALA A 577 15.27 35.58 -0.11
CA ALA A 577 15.16 35.96 -1.52
C ALA A 577 13.95 36.86 -1.77
N VAL A 578 12.82 36.57 -1.16
CA VAL A 578 11.60 37.41 -1.23
C VAL A 578 11.85 38.77 -0.60
N LYS A 579 12.54 38.81 0.55
CA LYS A 579 12.93 40.07 1.19
C LYS A 579 13.87 40.89 0.31
N ALA A 580 14.87 40.24 -0.31
CA ALA A 580 15.79 40.90 -1.23
C ALA A 580 15.09 41.42 -2.47
N ALA A 581 14.13 40.68 -3.03
CA ALA A 581 13.31 41.13 -4.15
C ALA A 581 12.39 42.29 -3.78
N GLY A 582 11.92 42.36 -2.53
CA GLY A 582 11.09 43.45 -2.02
C GLY A 582 11.85 44.74 -1.70
N SER A 583 13.18 44.70 -1.58
CA SER A 583 14.04 45.88 -1.41
C SER A 583 14.43 46.52 -2.73
N ASP A 584 14.18 45.87 -3.86
CA ASP A 584 14.40 46.35 -5.22
C ASP A 584 13.05 46.54 -5.93
N PRO A 585 12.73 47.54 -6.72
CA PRO A 585 11.46 48.24 -6.98
C PRO A 585 10.14 47.46 -7.04
N PHE A 586 10.13 46.26 -6.63
CA PHE A 586 8.96 45.48 -6.29
C PHE A 586 8.67 45.68 -4.80
N GLU A 587 7.91 46.67 -4.41
CA GLU A 587 7.38 46.79 -3.05
C GLU A 587 6.76 45.44 -2.65
N ALA A 588 7.43 44.68 -1.79
CA ALA A 588 6.95 43.38 -1.31
C ALA A 588 6.79 43.32 0.22
N PRO A 589 5.96 44.16 0.83
CA PRO A 589 5.73 44.08 2.26
C PRO A 589 4.83 42.92 2.70
N PRO A 590 3.77 42.53 1.96
CA PRO A 590 2.83 41.54 2.52
C PRO A 590 3.39 40.12 2.56
N VAL A 591 4.18 39.71 1.55
CA VAL A 591 4.77 38.36 1.50
C VAL A 591 5.79 38.16 2.59
N TYR A 592 6.63 39.15 2.80
CA TYR A 592 7.65 39.07 3.84
C TYR A 592 7.03 39.05 5.24
N GLY A 593 6.01 39.85 5.50
CA GLY A 593 5.33 39.84 6.80
C GLY A 593 4.69 38.47 7.09
N ALA A 594 4.00 37.89 6.11
CA ALA A 594 3.42 36.56 6.24
C ALA A 594 4.50 35.46 6.32
N THR A 595 5.53 35.51 5.47
CA THR A 595 6.59 34.52 5.45
C THR A 595 7.54 34.67 6.64
N GLY A 596 7.82 35.92 7.10
CA GLY A 596 8.61 36.18 8.29
C GLY A 596 7.88 35.72 9.56
N LYS A 597 6.59 36.02 9.70
CA LYS A 597 5.76 35.53 10.79
C LYS A 597 5.72 33.99 10.77
N LEU A 598 5.48 33.37 9.62
CA LEU A 598 5.51 31.94 9.43
C LEU A 598 6.87 31.33 9.82
N PHE A 599 7.95 32.02 9.51
CA PHE A 599 9.29 31.62 9.89
C PHE A 599 9.52 31.73 11.39
N ASP A 600 9.16 32.87 11.99
CA ASP A 600 9.29 33.11 13.43
C ASP A 600 8.38 32.16 14.24
N ASP A 601 7.16 31.92 13.76
CA ASP A 601 6.21 31.00 14.37
C ASP A 601 6.67 29.53 14.27
N PHE A 602 7.39 29.18 13.19
CA PHE A 602 7.89 27.82 12.99
C PHE A 602 9.19 27.51 13.71
N PHE A 603 10.09 28.47 13.78
CA PHE A 603 11.47 28.27 14.22
C PHE A 603 11.85 29.07 15.46
N GLY A 604 10.96 29.95 15.91
CA GLY A 604 11.23 30.89 17.00
C GLY A 604 12.05 32.10 16.55
N PRO A 605 12.03 33.18 17.38
CA PRO A 605 12.64 34.46 17.03
C PRO A 605 14.20 34.43 16.95
N GLU A 606 14.83 33.34 17.33
CA GLU A 606 16.30 33.20 17.37
C GLU A 606 16.88 32.29 16.24
N ALA A 607 16.06 31.77 15.33
CA ALA A 607 16.50 30.95 14.21
C ALA A 607 16.73 31.81 12.94
#